data_f4f3cc278b2da26cb851a06381e167f5
#
_entry.id   f4f3cc278b2da26cb851a06381e167f5
#
_cell.length_a   1.000
_cell.length_b   1.000
_cell.length_c   1.000
_cell.angle_alpha   90.00
_cell.angle_beta   90.00
_cell.angle_gamma   90.00
#
_symmetry.space_group_name_H-M   'P 1'
#
loop_
_entity.id
_entity.type
_entity.pdbx_description
1 polymer ?
#
loop_
_entity_poly.entity_id
_entity_poly.type
_entity_poly.pdbx_seq_one_letter_code
_entity_poly.pdbx_strand_id
1 'polypeptide(L)'
;KAPCVGWQGETSYRAMITEVTAFLDGRTVDLKARIRVMMHEASEREDFERAKDLRDTLKWLEQVETPATVDVVGTGDADVIGYARDGDDAVGALLRIRDGRVIGREHRFLENVDEVPDGEALEALLVQWYVPLAGKARRLLLPFLPAELEGLEELLPDARIAVPQRGVGSRWSELADQNARLLLESLRMECFETEERVEDPVYLLGRELGMTTVPRTFICVDI
;
A
#
# COMPACT_ATOMS: atom_id res chain seq x y z
N LYS A 1 16.12 -17.29 21.31
CA LYS A 1 16.41 -17.14 19.88
C LYS A 1 16.26 -18.43 19.06
N ALA A 2 15.85 -19.53 19.53
CA ALA A 2 15.61 -20.75 18.76
C ALA A 2 14.47 -21.53 19.44
N PRO A 3 13.20 -21.22 19.12
CA PRO A 3 12.05 -21.85 19.74
C PRO A 3 11.98 -23.35 19.44
N CYS A 4 12.52 -23.79 18.30
CA CYS A 4 12.56 -25.19 17.89
C CYS A 4 13.48 -26.09 18.74
N VAL A 5 14.42 -25.51 19.47
CA VAL A 5 15.34 -26.24 20.38
C VAL A 5 15.12 -25.92 21.87
N GLY A 6 13.97 -25.26 22.16
CA GLY A 6 13.58 -25.01 23.56
C GLY A 6 14.33 -23.90 24.28
N TRP A 7 15.17 -23.12 23.62
CA TRP A 7 15.92 -22.00 24.23
C TRP A 7 15.05 -20.80 24.57
N GLN A 8 13.84 -20.77 24.04
CA GLN A 8 12.84 -19.73 24.30
C GLN A 8 11.48 -20.38 24.62
N GLY A 9 10.87 -19.96 25.72
CA GLY A 9 9.54 -20.44 26.10
C GLY A 9 8.44 -19.93 25.15
N GLU A 10 7.39 -20.69 24.98
CA GLU A 10 6.27 -20.39 24.07
C GLU A 10 5.64 -19.01 24.33
N THR A 11 5.43 -18.66 25.59
CA THR A 11 4.83 -17.37 26.00
C THR A 11 5.70 -16.20 25.57
N SER A 12 7.03 -16.30 25.78
CA SER A 12 7.98 -15.26 25.38
C SER A 12 8.09 -15.15 23.86
N TYR A 13 8.03 -16.27 23.14
CA TYR A 13 8.02 -16.27 21.68
C TYR A 13 6.75 -15.62 21.11
N ARG A 14 5.57 -15.96 21.64
CA ARG A 14 4.30 -15.35 21.22
C ARG A 14 4.26 -13.85 21.48
N ALA A 15 4.78 -13.40 22.63
CA ALA A 15 4.89 -11.98 22.92
C ALA A 15 5.77 -11.24 21.89
N MET A 16 6.92 -11.83 21.53
CA MET A 16 7.81 -11.28 20.51
C MET A 16 7.13 -11.21 19.14
N ILE A 17 6.41 -12.25 18.73
CA ILE A 17 5.66 -12.25 17.46
C ILE A 17 4.59 -11.15 17.46
N THR A 18 3.86 -10.98 18.57
CA THR A 18 2.88 -9.92 18.71
C THR A 18 3.51 -8.53 18.55
N GLU A 19 4.70 -8.31 19.10
CA GLU A 19 5.44 -7.06 18.97
C GLU A 19 5.92 -6.81 17.52
N VAL A 20 6.45 -7.84 16.88
CA VAL A 20 6.87 -7.76 15.46
C VAL A 20 5.65 -7.48 14.56
N THR A 21 4.53 -8.16 14.80
CA THR A 21 3.30 -7.93 14.04
C THR A 21 2.80 -6.50 14.25
N ALA A 22 2.79 -6.00 15.49
CA ALA A 22 2.40 -4.61 15.78
C ALA A 22 3.31 -3.59 15.09
N PHE A 23 4.62 -3.87 15.01
CA PHE A 23 5.57 -3.03 14.27
C PHE A 23 5.27 -3.02 12.77
N LEU A 24 5.06 -4.20 12.17
CA LEU A 24 4.74 -4.34 10.75
C LEU A 24 3.37 -3.74 10.39
N ASP A 25 2.44 -3.75 11.34
CA ASP A 25 1.14 -3.07 11.23
C ASP A 25 1.22 -1.54 11.43
N GLY A 26 2.43 -1.00 11.68
CA GLY A 26 2.68 0.44 11.89
C GLY A 26 2.29 0.97 13.27
N ARG A 27 1.92 0.12 14.21
CA ARG A 27 1.60 0.50 15.59
C ARG A 27 2.86 0.71 16.43
N THR A 28 3.67 1.66 16.01
CA THR A 28 5.01 1.92 16.55
C THR A 28 4.98 2.77 17.81
N VAL A 29 3.94 3.60 18.01
CA VAL A 29 3.80 4.48 19.18
C VAL A 29 3.71 3.67 20.46
N ASP A 30 2.84 2.67 20.50
CA ASP A 30 2.68 1.78 21.66
C ASP A 30 3.95 0.96 21.92
N LEU A 31 4.60 0.50 20.86
CA LEU A 31 5.85 -0.24 20.95
C LEU A 31 6.97 0.62 21.57
N LYS A 32 7.12 1.86 21.11
CA LYS A 32 8.10 2.82 21.68
C LYS A 32 7.81 3.14 23.14
N ALA A 33 6.54 3.35 23.50
CA ALA A 33 6.16 3.58 24.88
C ALA A 33 6.56 2.41 25.80
N ARG A 34 6.32 1.18 25.37
CA ARG A 34 6.70 -0.02 26.11
C ARG A 34 8.22 -0.17 26.22
N ILE A 35 8.96 0.06 25.14
CA ILE A 35 10.44 -0.02 25.17
C ILE A 35 11.00 1.03 26.14
N ARG A 36 10.43 2.24 26.19
CA ARG A 36 10.82 3.28 27.15
C ARG A 36 10.61 2.82 28.60
N VAL A 37 9.47 2.21 28.91
CA VAL A 37 9.20 1.67 30.24
C VAL A 37 10.22 0.58 30.57
N MET A 38 10.46 -0.37 29.70
CA MET A 38 11.44 -1.44 29.92
C MET A 38 12.87 -0.91 30.09
N MET A 39 13.23 0.16 29.37
CA MET A 39 14.53 0.82 29.51
C MET A 39 14.70 1.46 30.90
N HIS A 40 13.67 2.13 31.39
CA HIS A 40 13.66 2.71 32.74
C HIS A 40 13.77 1.63 33.82
N GLU A 41 12.95 0.56 33.72
CA GLU A 41 13.03 -0.56 34.66
C GLU A 41 14.39 -1.26 34.67
N ALA A 42 15.03 -1.42 33.51
CA ALA A 42 16.38 -1.96 33.42
C ALA A 42 17.40 -1.03 34.11
N SER A 43 17.26 0.29 33.91
CA SER A 43 18.12 1.29 34.57
C SER A 43 17.93 1.31 36.07
N GLU A 44 16.71 1.19 36.59
CA GLU A 44 16.42 1.14 38.05
C GLU A 44 16.99 -0.13 38.70
N ARG A 45 17.14 -1.22 37.94
CA ARG A 45 17.77 -2.48 38.39
C ARG A 45 19.28 -2.49 38.20
N GLU A 46 19.88 -1.36 37.79
CA GLU A 46 21.28 -1.20 37.45
C GLU A 46 21.79 -2.13 36.33
N ASP A 47 20.83 -2.67 35.50
CA ASP A 47 21.14 -3.44 34.30
C ASP A 47 21.40 -2.49 33.14
N PHE A 48 22.54 -1.84 33.17
CA PHE A 48 22.90 -0.78 32.22
C PHE A 48 23.14 -1.31 30.80
N GLU A 49 23.58 -2.57 30.65
CA GLU A 49 23.74 -3.15 29.32
C GLU A 49 22.39 -3.31 28.63
N ARG A 50 21.41 -3.86 29.33
CA ARG A 50 20.06 -4.00 28.83
C ARG A 50 19.38 -2.64 28.57
N ALA A 51 19.55 -1.67 29.44
CA ALA A 51 19.07 -0.32 29.25
C ALA A 51 19.67 0.33 27.99
N LYS A 52 20.97 0.10 27.75
CA LYS A 52 21.66 0.55 26.54
C LYS A 52 21.08 -0.08 25.28
N ASP A 53 20.89 -1.40 25.26
CA ASP A 53 20.33 -2.10 24.10
C ASP A 53 18.93 -1.61 23.77
N LEU A 54 18.08 -1.38 24.77
CA LEU A 54 16.74 -0.83 24.61
C LEU A 54 16.76 0.61 24.09
N ARG A 55 17.70 1.44 24.56
CA ARG A 55 17.91 2.81 24.06
C ARG A 55 18.35 2.80 22.59
N ASP A 56 19.27 1.91 22.23
CA ASP A 56 19.78 1.83 20.88
C ASP A 56 18.71 1.27 19.93
N THR A 57 17.84 0.36 20.41
CA THR A 57 16.64 -0.08 19.71
C THR A 57 15.65 1.06 19.46
N LEU A 58 15.40 1.93 20.46
CA LEU A 58 14.56 3.11 20.31
C LEU A 58 15.10 4.05 19.23
N LYS A 59 16.39 4.35 19.27
CA LYS A 59 17.05 5.20 18.25
C LYS A 59 16.93 4.60 16.85
N TRP A 60 17.11 3.30 16.73
CA TRP A 60 16.95 2.61 15.45
C TRP A 60 15.51 2.70 14.94
N LEU A 61 14.51 2.48 15.81
CA LEU A 61 13.10 2.65 15.48
C LEU A 61 12.78 4.08 15.02
N GLU A 62 13.39 5.10 15.63
CA GLU A 62 13.25 6.50 15.26
C GLU A 62 13.90 6.81 13.89
N GLN A 63 14.99 6.14 13.55
CA GLN A 63 15.68 6.30 12.26
C GLN A 63 14.97 5.57 11.11
N VAL A 64 14.43 4.36 11.37
CA VAL A 64 13.67 3.59 10.38
C VAL A 64 12.35 4.28 10.04
N GLU A 65 11.77 5.01 10.98
CA GLU A 65 10.67 5.92 10.73
C GLU A 65 11.15 7.20 10.04
N THR A 66 11.93 7.07 8.96
CA THR A 66 12.26 8.24 8.13
C THR A 66 10.94 8.89 7.70
N PRO A 67 10.73 10.17 7.94
CA PRO A 67 9.48 10.82 7.59
C PRO A 67 9.33 10.76 6.07
N ALA A 68 8.46 9.89 5.59
CA ALA A 68 7.81 10.19 4.33
C ALA A 68 7.14 11.54 4.57
N THR A 69 7.56 12.57 3.86
CA THR A 69 7.40 14.01 4.09
C THR A 69 5.94 14.50 4.15
N VAL A 70 5.08 13.87 4.93
CA VAL A 70 3.74 14.39 5.21
C VAL A 70 3.37 14.06 6.66
N ASP A 71 3.85 14.89 7.58
CA ASP A 71 3.27 14.98 8.93
C ASP A 71 1.89 15.63 8.85
N VAL A 72 0.87 14.85 8.59
CA VAL A 72 -0.51 15.31 8.69
C VAL A 72 -1.07 14.82 10.01
N VAL A 73 -0.87 15.63 11.03
CA VAL A 73 -1.44 15.44 12.37
C VAL A 73 -2.97 15.34 12.27
N GLY A 74 -3.56 14.25 12.77
CA GLY A 74 -4.99 14.26 13.12
C GLY A 74 -5.91 13.25 12.43
N THR A 75 -5.42 12.29 11.65
CA THR A 75 -6.25 11.19 11.16
C THR A 75 -5.75 9.89 11.76
N GLY A 76 -6.61 9.18 12.45
CA GLY A 76 -6.34 7.81 12.86
C GLY A 76 -6.01 6.89 11.67
N ASP A 77 -5.89 5.62 11.94
CA ASP A 77 -5.61 4.58 10.94
C ASP A 77 -6.58 4.62 9.76
N ALA A 78 -6.05 4.66 8.55
CA ALA A 78 -6.84 4.67 7.32
C ALA A 78 -6.05 4.00 6.18
N ASP A 79 -6.78 3.38 5.29
CA ASP A 79 -6.33 2.98 3.97
C ASP A 79 -6.85 4.00 2.97
N VAL A 80 -5.98 4.56 2.15
CA VAL A 80 -6.33 5.64 1.20
C VAL A 80 -6.04 5.16 -0.19
N ILE A 81 -7.06 5.21 -1.04
CA ILE A 81 -6.97 4.80 -2.43
C ILE A 81 -6.85 6.04 -3.30
N GLY A 82 -5.85 6.05 -4.17
CA GLY A 82 -5.73 6.95 -5.30
C GLY A 82 -6.02 6.23 -6.60
N TYR A 83 -6.52 6.96 -7.57
CA TYR A 83 -6.86 6.44 -8.88
C TYR A 83 -6.37 7.38 -9.97
N ALA A 84 -5.85 6.81 -11.04
CA ALA A 84 -5.52 7.52 -12.26
C ALA A 84 -5.85 6.65 -13.46
N ARG A 85 -6.34 7.28 -14.52
CA ARG A 85 -6.67 6.63 -15.79
C ARG A 85 -6.16 7.45 -16.95
N ASP A 86 -5.71 6.78 -17.98
CA ASP A 86 -5.34 7.39 -19.26
C ASP A 86 -5.61 6.39 -20.40
N GLY A 87 -6.69 6.68 -21.16
CA GLY A 87 -7.18 5.79 -22.19
C GLY A 87 -7.70 4.48 -21.64
N ASP A 88 -7.12 3.39 -22.10
CA ASP A 88 -7.47 2.01 -21.78
C ASP A 88 -6.69 1.45 -20.56
N ASP A 89 -5.82 2.24 -19.95
CA ASP A 89 -5.05 1.85 -18.77
C ASP A 89 -5.50 2.64 -17.53
N ALA A 90 -5.61 1.95 -16.40
CA ALA A 90 -5.87 2.56 -15.10
C ALA A 90 -4.93 2.02 -14.02
N VAL A 91 -4.62 2.87 -13.07
CA VAL A 91 -3.77 2.55 -11.91
C VAL A 91 -4.49 2.92 -10.63
N GLY A 92 -4.50 1.97 -9.70
CA GLY A 92 -4.84 2.24 -8.31
C GLY A 92 -3.61 2.26 -7.43
N ALA A 93 -3.50 3.24 -6.55
CA ALA A 93 -2.48 3.33 -5.51
C ALA A 93 -3.12 3.21 -4.13
N LEU A 94 -2.70 2.26 -3.33
CA LEU A 94 -3.12 2.08 -1.94
C LEU A 94 -2.03 2.60 -1.01
N LEU A 95 -2.36 3.60 -0.19
CA LEU A 95 -1.53 4.09 0.90
C LEU A 95 -2.09 3.64 2.24
N ARG A 96 -1.33 2.87 3.00
CA ARG A 96 -1.70 2.48 4.37
C ARG A 96 -1.18 3.50 5.36
N ILE A 97 -2.10 4.19 6.03
CA ILE A 97 -1.79 5.22 7.02
C ILE A 97 -2.07 4.64 8.39
N ARG A 98 -1.07 4.73 9.27
CA ARG A 98 -1.18 4.37 10.69
C ARG A 98 -0.49 5.46 11.52
N ASP A 99 -1.15 5.88 12.57
CA ASP A 99 -0.65 6.98 13.42
C ASP A 99 -0.27 8.25 12.64
N GLY A 100 -1.02 8.57 11.57
CA GLY A 100 -0.73 9.73 10.71
C GLY A 100 0.49 9.59 9.80
N ARG A 101 1.02 8.38 9.60
CA ARG A 101 2.17 8.10 8.74
C ARG A 101 1.84 7.06 7.70
N VAL A 102 2.44 7.18 6.52
CA VAL A 102 2.36 6.16 5.49
C VAL A 102 3.31 5.02 5.83
N ILE A 103 2.75 3.85 6.16
CA ILE A 103 3.52 2.64 6.52
C ILE A 103 3.65 1.65 5.39
N GLY A 104 2.81 1.77 4.36
CA GLY A 104 2.82 0.88 3.20
C GLY A 104 2.26 1.54 1.96
N ARG A 105 2.78 1.12 0.82
CA ARG A 105 2.31 1.52 -0.50
C ARG A 105 2.17 0.27 -1.35
N GLU A 106 1.03 0.14 -1.99
CA GLU A 106 0.77 -0.90 -2.99
C GLU A 106 0.15 -0.25 -4.21
N HIS A 107 0.26 -0.90 -5.33
CA HIS A 107 -0.38 -0.47 -6.57
C HIS A 107 -0.90 -1.66 -7.34
N ARG A 108 -1.89 -1.41 -8.18
CA ARG A 108 -2.45 -2.37 -9.12
C ARG A 108 -2.72 -1.67 -10.43
N PHE A 109 -2.59 -2.42 -11.50
CA PHE A 109 -2.86 -1.98 -12.85
C PHE A 109 -4.09 -2.69 -13.37
N LEU A 110 -4.85 -1.96 -14.16
CA LEU A 110 -5.92 -2.49 -14.98
C LEU A 110 -5.64 -2.09 -16.43
N GLU A 111 -5.69 -3.05 -17.31
CA GLU A 111 -5.56 -2.88 -18.75
C GLU A 111 -6.93 -3.08 -19.41
N ASN A 112 -7.13 -2.48 -20.59
CA ASN A 112 -8.36 -2.59 -21.38
C ASN A 112 -9.62 -2.10 -20.63
N VAL A 113 -9.53 -0.94 -20.00
CA VAL A 113 -10.64 -0.30 -19.26
C VAL A 113 -11.34 0.82 -20.04
N ASP A 114 -11.10 0.94 -21.34
CA ASP A 114 -11.64 2.03 -22.19
C ASP A 114 -13.17 2.10 -22.18
N GLU A 115 -13.84 0.95 -22.18
CA GLU A 115 -15.30 0.84 -22.10
C GLU A 115 -15.85 0.67 -20.67
N VAL A 116 -14.95 0.56 -19.67
CA VAL A 116 -15.34 0.33 -18.27
C VAL A 116 -15.48 1.68 -17.55
N PRO A 117 -16.62 1.97 -16.89
CA PRO A 117 -16.76 3.16 -16.05
C PRO A 117 -15.74 3.19 -14.91
N ASP A 118 -15.26 4.39 -14.53
CA ASP A 118 -14.26 4.53 -13.44
C ASP A 118 -14.72 3.92 -12.12
N GLY A 119 -16.02 3.94 -11.83
CA GLY A 119 -16.59 3.30 -10.63
C GLY A 119 -16.42 1.80 -10.60
N GLU A 120 -16.60 1.11 -11.73
CA GLU A 120 -16.39 -0.33 -11.87
C GLU A 120 -14.89 -0.68 -11.87
N ALA A 121 -14.06 0.14 -12.52
CA ALA A 121 -12.61 -0.03 -12.50
C ALA A 121 -12.06 0.10 -11.07
N LEU A 122 -12.53 1.09 -10.30
CA LEU A 122 -12.16 1.25 -8.90
C LEU A 122 -12.59 0.05 -8.05
N GLU A 123 -13.79 -0.48 -8.27
CA GLU A 123 -14.30 -1.66 -7.59
C GLU A 123 -13.42 -2.89 -7.86
N ALA A 124 -13.04 -3.13 -9.11
CA ALA A 124 -12.13 -4.22 -9.48
C ALA A 124 -10.79 -4.12 -8.75
N LEU A 125 -10.23 -2.92 -8.58
CA LEU A 125 -9.03 -2.67 -7.80
C LEU A 125 -9.24 -2.98 -6.31
N LEU A 126 -10.34 -2.56 -5.73
CA LEU A 126 -10.67 -2.79 -4.32
C LEU A 126 -10.83 -4.29 -4.03
N VAL A 127 -11.50 -5.03 -4.91
CA VAL A 127 -11.63 -6.49 -4.81
C VAL A 127 -10.26 -7.16 -4.83
N GLN A 128 -9.35 -6.76 -5.72
CA GLN A 128 -7.99 -7.32 -5.80
C GLN A 128 -7.17 -7.10 -4.51
N TRP A 129 -7.37 -5.98 -3.80
CA TRP A 129 -6.66 -5.72 -2.54
C TRP A 129 -7.29 -6.42 -1.34
N TYR A 130 -8.62 -6.37 -1.23
CA TYR A 130 -9.29 -6.72 0.03
C TYR A 130 -9.80 -8.16 0.09
N VAL A 131 -10.09 -8.81 -1.03
CA VAL A 131 -10.46 -10.24 -1.01
C VAL A 131 -9.33 -11.12 -0.44
N PRO A 132 -8.04 -10.97 -0.85
CA PRO A 132 -6.96 -11.76 -0.26
C PRO A 132 -6.68 -11.44 1.21
N LEU A 133 -7.01 -10.21 1.66
CA LEU A 133 -6.74 -9.74 3.02
C LEU A 133 -7.87 -10.05 4.01
N ALA A 134 -8.93 -10.76 3.59
CA ALA A 134 -10.10 -11.05 4.41
C ALA A 134 -10.69 -9.79 5.09
N GLY A 135 -10.75 -8.68 4.35
CA GLY A 135 -11.51 -7.50 4.76
C GLY A 135 -10.97 -6.69 5.95
N LYS A 136 -9.67 -6.50 6.07
CA LYS A 136 -9.07 -5.81 7.24
C LYS A 136 -8.83 -4.31 7.06
N ALA A 137 -9.78 -3.54 6.57
CA ALA A 137 -9.73 -2.08 6.65
C ALA A 137 -10.66 -1.57 7.74
N ARG A 138 -10.21 -0.63 8.60
CA ARG A 138 -11.08 0.06 9.58
C ARG A 138 -11.67 1.35 9.02
N ARG A 139 -10.93 2.04 8.18
CA ARG A 139 -11.34 3.26 7.51
C ARG A 139 -10.76 3.25 6.11
N LEU A 140 -11.62 3.42 5.12
CA LEU A 140 -11.25 3.44 3.71
C LEU A 140 -11.62 4.80 3.11
N LEU A 141 -10.62 5.49 2.60
CA LEU A 141 -10.78 6.76 1.91
C LEU A 141 -10.64 6.52 0.40
N LEU A 142 -11.69 6.86 -0.33
CA LEU A 142 -11.78 6.67 -1.78
C LEU A 142 -11.71 8.01 -2.52
N PRO A 143 -11.21 8.07 -3.75
CA PRO A 143 -11.23 9.27 -4.59
C PRO A 143 -12.66 9.64 -5.02
N PHE A 144 -13.48 8.63 -5.29
CA PHE A 144 -14.91 8.73 -5.63
C PHE A 144 -15.61 7.43 -5.20
N LEU A 145 -16.93 7.39 -5.34
CA LEU A 145 -17.70 6.18 -5.00
C LEU A 145 -17.56 5.11 -6.08
N PRO A 146 -17.41 3.82 -5.71
CA PRO A 146 -17.44 2.70 -6.64
C PRO A 146 -18.84 2.54 -7.25
N ALA A 147 -18.97 1.69 -8.27
CA ALA A 147 -20.25 1.45 -8.92
C ALA A 147 -21.26 0.78 -7.97
N GLU A 148 -20.80 -0.25 -7.23
CA GLU A 148 -21.60 -0.96 -6.23
C GLU A 148 -21.01 -0.79 -4.82
N LEU A 149 -21.55 0.19 -4.08
CA LEU A 149 -21.12 0.45 -2.71
C LEU A 149 -21.55 -0.67 -1.75
N GLU A 150 -22.75 -1.24 -1.94
CA GLU A 150 -23.30 -2.30 -1.10
C GLU A 150 -22.41 -3.55 -1.09
N GLY A 151 -21.92 -3.98 -2.25
CA GLY A 151 -20.98 -5.11 -2.35
C GLY A 151 -19.66 -4.86 -1.62
N LEU A 152 -19.18 -3.61 -1.65
CA LEU A 152 -17.97 -3.22 -0.92
C LEU A 152 -18.21 -3.18 0.60
N GLU A 153 -19.37 -2.74 1.06
CA GLU A 153 -19.75 -2.77 2.49
C GLU A 153 -19.91 -4.19 3.02
N GLU A 154 -20.41 -5.11 2.20
CA GLU A 154 -20.46 -6.55 2.55
C GLU A 154 -19.06 -7.16 2.64
N LEU A 155 -18.15 -6.79 1.75
CA LEU A 155 -16.76 -7.24 1.76
C LEU A 155 -15.99 -6.69 2.97
N LEU A 156 -16.31 -5.48 3.40
CA LEU A 156 -15.63 -4.73 4.46
C LEU A 156 -16.58 -4.27 5.55
N PRO A 157 -17.25 -5.17 6.28
CA PRO A 157 -18.32 -4.82 7.24
C PRO A 157 -17.85 -3.93 8.39
N ASP A 158 -16.57 -3.98 8.74
CA ASP A 158 -15.99 -3.18 9.83
C ASP A 158 -15.37 -1.86 9.33
N ALA A 159 -15.37 -1.61 8.02
CA ALA A 159 -14.74 -0.44 7.44
C ALA A 159 -15.71 0.75 7.36
N ARG A 160 -15.21 1.93 7.72
CA ARG A 160 -15.89 3.20 7.43
C ARG A 160 -15.40 3.73 6.08
N ILE A 161 -16.25 3.63 5.06
CA ILE A 161 -15.96 4.10 3.71
C ILE A 161 -16.33 5.58 3.60
N ALA A 162 -15.46 6.39 3.03
CA ALA A 162 -15.69 7.82 2.84
C ALA A 162 -14.94 8.37 1.63
N VAL A 163 -15.54 9.36 0.97
CA VAL A 163 -14.91 10.21 -0.04
C VAL A 163 -14.65 11.57 0.60
N PRO A 164 -13.41 11.87 1.02
CA PRO A 164 -13.11 13.07 1.79
C PRO A 164 -13.09 14.30 0.90
N GLN A 165 -13.92 15.30 1.22
CA GLN A 165 -14.02 16.56 0.47
C GLN A 165 -13.16 17.68 1.07
N ARG A 166 -12.81 17.59 2.35
CA ARG A 166 -12.10 18.65 3.09
C ARG A 166 -11.21 18.08 4.20
N GLY A 167 -10.24 18.88 4.62
CA GLY A 167 -9.39 18.57 5.77
C GLY A 167 -8.29 17.59 5.46
N VAL A 168 -7.85 16.87 6.49
CA VAL A 168 -6.70 15.98 6.42
C VAL A 168 -6.94 14.79 5.48
N GLY A 169 -8.15 14.25 5.47
CA GLY A 169 -8.53 13.16 4.56
C GLY A 169 -8.38 13.53 3.09
N SER A 170 -8.78 14.75 2.70
CA SER A 170 -8.63 15.26 1.33
C SER A 170 -7.15 15.33 0.90
N ARG A 171 -6.26 15.79 1.80
CA ARG A 171 -4.82 15.81 1.51
C ARG A 171 -4.23 14.42 1.28
N TRP A 172 -4.69 13.43 2.04
CA TRP A 172 -4.30 12.05 1.83
C TRP A 172 -4.80 11.49 0.50
N SER A 173 -6.04 11.81 0.13
CA SER A 173 -6.59 11.44 -1.18
C SER A 173 -5.80 12.09 -2.31
N GLU A 174 -5.51 13.39 -2.23
CA GLU A 174 -4.68 14.10 -3.20
C GLU A 174 -3.28 13.47 -3.35
N LEU A 175 -2.65 13.07 -2.23
CA LEU A 175 -1.36 12.38 -2.26
C LEU A 175 -1.47 11.01 -2.92
N ALA A 176 -2.52 10.24 -2.64
CA ALA A 176 -2.75 8.94 -3.25
C ALA A 176 -3.00 9.05 -4.75
N ASP A 177 -3.80 10.04 -5.18
CA ASP A 177 -4.05 10.32 -6.60
C ASP A 177 -2.78 10.75 -7.33
N GLN A 178 -1.94 11.58 -6.71
CA GLN A 178 -0.64 11.95 -7.26
C GLN A 178 0.27 10.72 -7.43
N ASN A 179 0.30 9.82 -6.45
CA ASN A 179 1.04 8.57 -6.57
C ASN A 179 0.51 7.70 -7.72
N ALA A 180 -0.80 7.58 -7.88
CA ALA A 180 -1.40 6.82 -8.97
C ALA A 180 -1.01 7.41 -10.34
N ARG A 181 -1.06 8.74 -10.49
CA ARG A 181 -0.65 9.43 -11.74
C ARG A 181 0.82 9.21 -12.06
N LEU A 182 1.72 9.38 -11.09
CA LEU A 182 3.15 9.16 -11.28
C LEU A 182 3.46 7.70 -11.67
N LEU A 183 2.75 6.74 -11.08
CA LEU A 183 2.89 5.34 -11.44
C LEU A 183 2.44 5.09 -12.89
N LEU A 184 1.32 5.67 -13.30
CA LEU A 184 0.81 5.56 -14.67
C LEU A 184 1.79 6.17 -15.68
N GLU A 185 2.36 7.35 -15.38
CA GLU A 185 3.39 7.99 -16.20
C GLU A 185 4.67 7.13 -16.28
N SER A 186 5.12 6.56 -15.15
CA SER A 186 6.32 5.71 -15.12
C SER A 186 6.17 4.46 -15.98
N LEU A 187 5.00 3.82 -15.93
CA LEU A 187 4.72 2.65 -16.77
C LEU A 187 4.75 2.99 -18.25
N ARG A 188 4.16 4.13 -18.62
CA ARG A 188 4.19 4.57 -20.01
C ARG A 188 5.62 4.79 -20.47
N MET A 189 6.45 5.41 -19.63
CA MET A 189 7.88 5.60 -19.93
C MET A 189 8.60 4.26 -20.10
N GLU A 190 8.36 3.29 -19.20
CA GLU A 190 8.93 1.95 -19.29
C GLU A 190 8.47 1.20 -20.55
N CYS A 191 7.20 1.33 -20.91
CA CYS A 191 6.67 0.79 -22.16
C CYS A 191 7.37 1.41 -23.38
N PHE A 192 7.52 2.75 -23.42
CA PHE A 192 8.22 3.43 -24.50
C PHE A 192 9.71 3.04 -24.57
N GLU A 193 10.41 2.97 -23.43
CA GLU A 193 11.81 2.54 -23.41
C GLU A 193 11.99 1.07 -23.80
N THR A 194 11.03 0.23 -23.48
CA THR A 194 11.03 -1.19 -23.88
C THR A 194 10.72 -1.33 -25.36
N GLU A 195 9.80 -0.53 -25.88
CA GLU A 195 9.48 -0.47 -27.33
C GLU A 195 10.66 0.01 -28.16
N GLU A 196 11.49 0.95 -27.66
CA GLU A 196 12.73 1.38 -28.35
C GLU A 196 13.88 0.37 -28.24
N ARG A 197 13.91 -0.47 -27.21
CA ARG A 197 15.04 -1.40 -26.95
C ARG A 197 14.89 -2.78 -27.56
N VAL A 198 13.72 -3.17 -27.94
CA VAL A 198 13.46 -4.49 -28.51
C VAL A 198 13.12 -4.30 -29.98
N GLU A 199 13.88 -4.95 -30.87
CA GLU A 199 13.40 -5.33 -32.20
C GLU A 199 12.26 -6.37 -31.98
N ASP A 200 11.19 -5.95 -31.34
CA ASP A 200 10.03 -6.78 -31.10
C ASP A 200 9.39 -7.08 -32.46
N PRO A 201 9.28 -8.33 -32.85
CA PRO A 201 8.61 -8.73 -34.10
C PRO A 201 7.22 -8.12 -34.24
N VAL A 202 6.52 -7.88 -33.12
CA VAL A 202 5.19 -7.28 -33.06
C VAL A 202 5.23 -5.79 -33.44
N TYR A 203 6.21 -5.05 -32.93
CA TYR A 203 6.42 -3.64 -33.31
C TYR A 203 6.78 -3.51 -34.79
N LEU A 204 7.72 -4.35 -35.28
CA LEU A 204 8.10 -4.38 -36.68
C LEU A 204 6.93 -4.71 -37.60
N LEU A 205 6.10 -5.68 -37.21
CA LEU A 205 4.89 -6.05 -37.93
C LEU A 205 3.89 -4.91 -37.98
N GLY A 206 3.63 -4.25 -36.85
CA GLY A 206 2.73 -3.07 -36.78
C GLY A 206 3.20 -1.95 -37.69
N ARG A 207 4.50 -1.67 -37.71
CA ARG A 207 5.11 -0.65 -38.59
C ARG A 207 4.99 -1.02 -40.06
N GLU A 208 5.22 -2.27 -40.42
CA GLU A 208 5.08 -2.75 -41.80
C GLU A 208 3.63 -2.71 -42.30
N LEU A 209 2.68 -2.96 -41.39
CA LEU A 209 1.25 -2.89 -41.67
C LEU A 209 0.69 -1.45 -41.63
N GLY A 210 1.55 -0.44 -41.33
CA GLY A 210 1.17 0.98 -41.26
C GLY A 210 0.21 1.29 -40.10
N MET A 211 0.27 0.50 -39.01
CA MET A 211 -0.54 0.73 -37.81
C MET A 211 0.04 1.91 -37.02
N THR A 212 -0.84 2.72 -36.44
CA THR A 212 -0.46 3.87 -35.59
C THR A 212 -0.16 3.49 -34.14
N THR A 213 -0.52 2.27 -33.74
CA THR A 213 -0.34 1.69 -32.40
C THR A 213 0.17 0.26 -32.51
N VAL A 214 0.92 -0.21 -31.52
CA VAL A 214 1.39 -1.59 -31.46
C VAL A 214 0.20 -2.51 -31.24
N PRO A 215 0.00 -3.56 -32.10
CA PRO A 215 -1.12 -4.48 -31.93
C PRO A 215 -0.97 -5.29 -30.65
N ARG A 216 -2.00 -5.25 -29.79
CA ARG A 216 -2.04 -5.99 -28.51
C ARG A 216 -2.84 -7.29 -28.61
N THR A 217 -3.61 -7.45 -29.66
CA THR A 217 -4.45 -8.65 -29.88
C THR A 217 -4.19 -9.26 -31.25
N PHE A 218 -3.90 -10.54 -31.28
CA PHE A 218 -3.68 -11.32 -32.49
C PHE A 218 -4.77 -12.37 -32.60
N ILE A 219 -5.45 -12.40 -33.75
CA ILE A 219 -6.42 -13.47 -34.06
C ILE A 219 -5.77 -14.35 -35.12
N CYS A 220 -5.48 -15.58 -34.78
CA CYS A 220 -5.05 -16.61 -35.74
C CYS A 220 -6.28 -17.33 -36.29
N VAL A 221 -6.47 -17.25 -37.60
CA VAL A 221 -7.54 -17.95 -38.30
C VAL A 221 -6.87 -19.09 -39.10
N ASP A 222 -7.12 -20.31 -38.70
CA ASP A 222 -6.72 -21.51 -39.46
C ASP A 222 -7.74 -21.74 -40.56
N ILE A 223 -7.30 -21.86 -41.83
CA ILE A 223 -8.14 -22.01 -43.03
C ILE A 223 -7.99 -23.42 -43.57
#